data_b153ef04752e2739bca97c3fddc0047d
#
_entry.id   b153ef04752e2739bca97c3fddc0047d
#
_cell.length_a   1.000
_cell.length_b   1.000
_cell.length_c   1.000
_cell.angle_alpha   90.00
_cell.angle_beta   90.00
_cell.angle_gamma   90.00
#
_symmetry.space_group_name_H-M   'P 1'
#
loop_
_entity.id
_entity.type
_entity.pdbx_description
1 polymer ?
#
loop_
_entity_poly.entity_id
_entity_poly.type
_entity_poly.pdbx_seq_one_letter_code
_entity_poly.pdbx_strand_id
1 'polypeptide(L)'
;MKNKKKAKYDLPSDNFFNELRKKEFGKLDSLGQTYLDYTGGNLHPKSLLKDHYDLLQSNIMGNPHSTNPSSQMSTKLVEEARQSIIDFFNAEDYYCIFTSNASGALKIVGECYPFEDNGHYLMISDNHNSVNGIRVYCTTKKAGFTYSPIRQEDLRIDEERLLENLDAFSDKKNKLFGFPAQSNVSGVKHDWEWVKTAKEKGWDVLLDAAAFVPSSQLDLKKVCPDFVSVSFYKIFGFPTGIGALLVKKSSFSKLKKHWFAGGTVDYVSVKESNHLLIHNHERFENGTLNYLDIPAVTLGLNFIKSIGMDRITERVTGLTKVFLEEMTKLKHSNGTPIVRMFGPSNTENRGGTVILNFQCPDENVFPFDWIEEQANKQLISIRSGCFCNPGIDETNHCVSNEEMAKYYTSRKEKEFDSTTGYLKYMSQLIGRMRGATRVSFGIATTSKDIARFVEFVNELKDKSTAVCN
;
A
#
# COMPACT_ATOMS: atom_id res chain seq x y z
N MET A 1 2.33 6.62 46.36
CA MET A 1 2.48 7.47 45.16
C MET A 1 3.22 6.65 44.10
N LYS A 2 2.52 6.14 43.06
CA LYS A 2 3.18 5.42 41.96
C LYS A 2 3.92 6.45 41.10
N ASN A 3 5.25 6.42 41.07
CA ASN A 3 6.06 7.19 40.16
C ASN A 3 5.55 6.95 38.73
N LYS A 4 4.85 7.93 38.14
CA LYS A 4 4.61 7.96 36.71
C LYS A 4 6.01 8.12 36.06
N LYS A 5 6.61 7.02 35.57
CA LYS A 5 7.75 7.13 34.66
C LYS A 5 7.30 8.06 33.52
N LYS A 6 7.96 9.23 33.37
CA LYS A 6 7.76 10.10 32.20
C LYS A 6 7.89 9.25 30.95
N ALA A 7 7.01 9.47 29.96
CA ALA A 7 7.17 8.87 28.66
C ALA A 7 8.60 9.16 28.14
N LYS A 8 9.27 8.16 27.58
CA LYS A 8 10.65 8.30 27.09
C LYS A 8 10.74 9.30 25.94
N TYR A 9 9.65 9.47 25.20
CA TYR A 9 9.56 10.33 24.02
C TYR A 9 8.35 11.26 24.16
N ASP A 10 8.49 12.49 23.64
CA ASP A 10 7.39 13.46 23.51
C ASP A 10 6.74 13.27 22.13
N LEU A 11 5.54 12.70 22.11
CA LEU A 11 4.81 12.37 20.90
C LEU A 11 3.52 13.18 20.77
N PRO A 12 3.16 13.66 19.56
CA PRO A 12 1.91 14.37 19.34
C PRO A 12 0.70 13.57 19.85
N SER A 13 -0.17 14.24 20.61
CA SER A 13 -1.42 13.67 21.15
C SER A 13 -1.24 12.37 21.95
N ASP A 14 -0.10 12.18 22.65
CA ASP A 14 0.29 10.90 23.26
C ASP A 14 -0.79 10.34 24.22
N ASN A 15 -1.37 11.19 25.09
CA ASN A 15 -2.44 10.76 26.00
C ASN A 15 -3.67 10.23 25.25
N PHE A 16 -4.09 10.89 24.17
CA PHE A 16 -5.22 10.46 23.34
C PHE A 16 -4.96 9.07 22.73
N PHE A 17 -3.81 8.88 22.08
CA PHE A 17 -3.48 7.62 21.42
C PHE A 17 -3.23 6.47 22.41
N ASN A 18 -2.71 6.75 23.61
CA ASN A 18 -2.57 5.75 24.67
C ASN A 18 -3.95 5.30 25.18
N GLU A 19 -4.92 6.19 25.35
CA GLU A 19 -6.30 5.82 25.73
C GLU A 19 -7.02 5.10 24.57
N LEU A 20 -6.85 5.56 23.32
CA LEU A 20 -7.35 4.89 22.14
C LEU A 20 -6.85 3.44 22.06
N ARG A 21 -5.52 3.23 22.24
CA ARG A 21 -4.92 1.89 22.27
C ARG A 21 -5.56 1.00 23.32
N LYS A 22 -5.72 1.47 24.54
CA LYS A 22 -6.35 0.69 25.62
C LYS A 22 -7.79 0.29 25.27
N LYS A 23 -8.57 1.23 24.74
CA LYS A 23 -9.99 1.05 24.43
C LYS A 23 -10.20 0.12 23.24
N GLU A 24 -9.49 0.35 22.14
CA GLU A 24 -9.76 -0.27 20.86
C GLU A 24 -8.77 -1.40 20.49
N PHE A 25 -7.52 -1.34 20.97
CA PHE A 25 -6.44 -2.23 20.57
C PHE A 25 -5.76 -2.92 21.78
N GLY A 26 -6.43 -2.97 22.92
CA GLY A 26 -5.88 -3.51 24.18
C GLY A 26 -5.38 -4.97 24.11
N LYS A 27 -5.74 -5.71 23.06
CA LYS A 27 -5.20 -7.05 22.79
C LYS A 27 -3.68 -7.04 22.60
N LEU A 28 -3.13 -5.97 22.02
CA LEU A 28 -1.66 -5.84 21.88
C LEU A 28 -0.95 -5.93 23.23
N ASP A 29 -1.47 -5.19 24.21
CA ASP A 29 -0.88 -5.14 25.54
C ASP A 29 -1.12 -6.44 26.34
N SER A 30 -2.31 -7.02 26.23
CA SER A 30 -2.65 -8.27 26.93
C SER A 30 -1.89 -9.50 26.42
N LEU A 31 -1.54 -9.50 25.12
CA LEU A 31 -0.76 -10.55 24.50
C LEU A 31 0.75 -10.25 24.50
N GLY A 32 1.17 -9.10 25.03
CA GLY A 32 2.56 -8.66 25.03
C GLY A 32 3.15 -8.47 23.64
N GLN A 33 2.33 -8.11 22.64
CA GLN A 33 2.72 -8.03 21.23
C GLN A 33 3.05 -6.60 20.81
N THR A 34 4.14 -6.42 20.09
CA THR A 34 4.50 -5.16 19.43
C THR A 34 4.23 -5.29 17.93
N TYR A 35 3.31 -4.47 17.40
CA TYR A 35 2.93 -4.50 16.00
C TYR A 35 3.52 -3.31 15.24
N LEU A 36 4.41 -3.60 14.28
CA LEU A 36 5.15 -2.63 13.47
C LEU A 36 5.07 -2.95 11.97
N ASP A 37 3.96 -3.57 11.50
CA ASP A 37 3.71 -3.88 10.09
C ASP A 37 2.42 -3.22 9.55
N TYR A 38 2.16 -1.96 9.90
CA TYR A 38 0.95 -1.23 9.48
C TYR A 38 0.84 -1.02 7.98
N THR A 39 1.96 -0.94 7.25
CA THR A 39 1.94 -0.88 5.77
C THR A 39 1.46 -2.20 5.15
N GLY A 40 1.66 -3.32 5.81
CA GLY A 40 1.12 -4.62 5.42
C GLY A 40 -0.39 -4.70 5.64
N GLY A 41 -0.87 -4.17 6.75
CA GLY A 41 -2.29 -4.07 7.10
C GLY A 41 -2.49 -3.33 8.42
N ASN A 42 -3.56 -2.56 8.55
CA ASN A 42 -3.91 -1.93 9.81
C ASN A 42 -4.56 -2.95 10.76
N LEU A 43 -4.58 -2.63 12.05
CA LEU A 43 -5.33 -3.37 13.05
C LEU A 43 -6.78 -2.86 13.08
N HIS A 44 -7.73 -3.76 13.25
CA HIS A 44 -9.13 -3.38 13.40
C HIS A 44 -9.44 -2.95 14.84
N PRO A 45 -10.16 -1.84 15.03
CA PRO A 45 -10.62 -1.44 16.35
C PRO A 45 -11.73 -2.38 16.87
N LYS A 46 -11.77 -2.57 18.17
CA LYS A 46 -12.78 -3.41 18.84
C LYS A 46 -14.21 -2.96 18.56
N SER A 47 -14.43 -1.64 18.56
CA SER A 47 -15.75 -1.05 18.30
C SER A 47 -16.24 -1.38 16.90
N LEU A 48 -15.40 -1.32 15.88
CA LEU A 48 -15.78 -1.64 14.49
C LEU A 48 -16.36 -3.05 14.36
N LEU A 49 -15.72 -4.05 14.97
CA LEU A 49 -16.24 -5.42 14.94
C LEU A 49 -17.56 -5.56 15.67
N LYS A 50 -17.70 -4.89 16.82
CA LYS A 50 -18.93 -4.91 17.59
C LYS A 50 -20.08 -4.27 16.80
N ASP A 51 -19.87 -3.09 16.28
CA ASP A 51 -20.90 -2.32 15.56
C ASP A 51 -21.30 -3.05 14.27
N HIS A 52 -20.37 -3.70 13.58
CA HIS A 52 -20.67 -4.53 12.41
C HIS A 52 -21.47 -5.78 12.78
N TYR A 53 -21.11 -6.47 13.86
CA TYR A 53 -21.86 -7.60 14.38
C TYR A 53 -23.29 -7.20 14.74
N ASP A 54 -23.47 -6.10 15.48
CA ASP A 54 -24.77 -5.58 15.89
C ASP A 54 -25.63 -5.20 14.66
N LEU A 55 -25.01 -4.62 13.61
CA LEU A 55 -25.69 -4.31 12.35
C LEU A 55 -26.20 -5.58 11.67
N LEU A 56 -25.38 -6.61 11.54
CA LEU A 56 -25.79 -7.87 10.91
C LEU A 56 -26.87 -8.61 11.72
N GLN A 57 -26.77 -8.57 13.05
CA GLN A 57 -27.74 -9.21 13.93
C GLN A 57 -29.12 -8.52 13.91
N SER A 58 -29.14 -7.20 13.68
CA SER A 58 -30.36 -6.40 13.74
C SER A 58 -31.11 -6.31 12.41
N ASN A 59 -30.55 -6.81 11.31
CA ASN A 59 -31.10 -6.66 9.97
C ASN A 59 -31.18 -7.99 9.22
N ILE A 60 -32.24 -8.15 8.43
CA ILE A 60 -32.31 -9.24 7.43
C ILE A 60 -31.81 -8.71 6.11
N MET A 61 -30.65 -9.18 5.68
CA MET A 61 -29.98 -8.75 4.45
C MET A 61 -30.05 -9.85 3.39
N GLY A 62 -30.56 -9.51 2.21
CA GLY A 62 -30.66 -10.38 1.05
C GLY A 62 -29.75 -9.94 -0.09
N ASN A 63 -29.67 -10.75 -1.16
CA ASN A 63 -28.91 -10.37 -2.34
C ASN A 63 -29.48 -9.05 -2.92
N PRO A 64 -28.66 -8.00 -3.16
CA PRO A 64 -29.09 -6.76 -3.82
C PRO A 64 -29.78 -7.00 -5.18
N HIS A 65 -30.23 -5.95 -5.86
CA HIS A 65 -30.87 -5.96 -7.19
C HIS A 65 -32.28 -6.58 -7.22
N SER A 66 -33.02 -6.54 -6.09
CA SER A 66 -34.43 -6.90 -6.03
C SER A 66 -35.21 -5.87 -5.21
N THR A 67 -36.52 -5.82 -5.40
CA THR A 67 -37.44 -4.90 -4.70
C THR A 67 -37.98 -5.45 -3.40
N ASN A 68 -37.63 -6.70 -3.01
CA ASN A 68 -38.05 -7.23 -1.74
C ASN A 68 -37.33 -6.54 -0.55
N PRO A 69 -37.91 -6.52 0.66
CA PRO A 69 -37.39 -5.73 1.78
C PRO A 69 -35.96 -6.04 2.18
N SER A 70 -35.53 -7.32 2.16
CA SER A 70 -34.17 -7.71 2.53
C SER A 70 -33.14 -7.29 1.49
N SER A 71 -33.49 -7.34 0.20
CA SER A 71 -32.63 -6.85 -0.89
C SER A 71 -32.49 -5.33 -0.85
N GLN A 72 -33.59 -4.62 -0.62
CA GLN A 72 -33.55 -3.16 -0.48
C GLN A 72 -32.69 -2.71 0.70
N MET A 73 -32.71 -3.44 1.83
CA MET A 73 -31.84 -3.17 2.98
C MET A 73 -30.37 -3.29 2.59
N SER A 74 -30.00 -4.36 1.91
CA SER A 74 -28.62 -4.56 1.43
C SER A 74 -28.18 -3.49 0.44
N THR A 75 -29.03 -3.18 -0.54
CA THR A 75 -28.78 -2.12 -1.53
C THR A 75 -28.54 -0.78 -0.85
N LYS A 76 -29.41 -0.40 0.11
CA LYS A 76 -29.28 0.83 0.90
C LYS A 76 -27.93 0.91 1.61
N LEU A 77 -27.55 -0.14 2.34
CA LEU A 77 -26.29 -0.16 3.11
C LEU A 77 -25.04 -0.15 2.21
N VAL A 78 -25.10 -0.79 1.04
CA VAL A 78 -24.03 -0.75 0.05
C VAL A 78 -23.88 0.67 -0.52
N GLU A 79 -24.99 1.34 -0.87
CA GLU A 79 -24.94 2.71 -1.40
C GLU A 79 -24.53 3.73 -0.33
N GLU A 80 -24.90 3.55 0.93
CA GLU A 80 -24.39 4.35 2.05
C GLU A 80 -22.87 4.20 2.21
N ALA A 81 -22.35 2.99 2.03
CA ALA A 81 -20.90 2.76 2.06
C ALA A 81 -20.20 3.44 0.87
N ARG A 82 -20.79 3.36 -0.32
CA ARG A 82 -20.29 4.05 -1.52
C ARG A 82 -20.24 5.56 -1.31
N GLN A 83 -21.33 6.15 -0.80
CA GLN A 83 -21.38 7.58 -0.50
C GLN A 83 -20.36 7.97 0.57
N SER A 84 -20.20 7.15 1.63
CA SER A 84 -19.19 7.38 2.68
C SER A 84 -17.77 7.42 2.13
N ILE A 85 -17.44 6.63 1.10
CA ILE A 85 -16.16 6.65 0.40
C ILE A 85 -16.01 7.95 -0.40
N ILE A 86 -17.03 8.33 -1.16
CA ILE A 86 -17.06 9.58 -1.94
C ILE A 86 -16.81 10.79 -1.01
N ASP A 87 -17.53 10.85 0.12
CA ASP A 87 -17.41 11.92 1.10
C ASP A 87 -16.03 11.94 1.79
N PHE A 88 -15.45 10.76 2.05
CA PHE A 88 -14.17 10.66 2.74
C PHE A 88 -13.01 11.19 1.88
N PHE A 89 -13.08 10.99 0.57
CA PHE A 89 -12.05 11.41 -0.37
C PHE A 89 -12.38 12.72 -1.12
N ASN A 90 -13.48 13.41 -0.82
CA ASN A 90 -14.01 14.56 -1.59
C ASN A 90 -14.11 14.22 -3.08
N ALA A 91 -14.74 13.08 -3.39
CA ALA A 91 -14.71 12.44 -4.70
C ALA A 91 -16.04 12.56 -5.46
N GLU A 92 -16.76 13.68 -5.37
CA GLU A 92 -18.08 13.90 -6.00
C GLU A 92 -18.03 13.75 -7.54
N ASP A 93 -16.86 14.04 -8.14
CA ASP A 93 -16.62 13.88 -9.58
C ASP A 93 -16.13 12.48 -9.97
N TYR A 94 -16.22 11.49 -9.07
CA TYR A 94 -15.78 10.12 -9.30
C TYR A 94 -16.92 9.12 -9.17
N TYR A 95 -16.82 8.04 -9.94
CA TYR A 95 -17.52 6.80 -9.64
C TYR A 95 -16.69 5.98 -8.67
N CYS A 96 -17.33 5.40 -7.65
CA CYS A 96 -16.72 4.42 -6.76
C CYS A 96 -17.14 3.02 -7.20
N ILE A 97 -16.21 2.16 -7.56
CA ILE A 97 -16.40 0.78 -8.00
C ILE A 97 -15.83 -0.12 -6.91
N PHE A 98 -16.66 -0.95 -6.29
CA PHE A 98 -16.18 -1.93 -5.31
C PHE A 98 -15.36 -3.03 -5.98
N THR A 99 -14.26 -3.39 -5.33
CA THR A 99 -13.35 -4.45 -5.75
C THR A 99 -12.94 -5.28 -4.53
N SER A 100 -12.27 -6.41 -4.74
CA SER A 100 -11.76 -7.21 -3.62
C SER A 100 -10.62 -6.52 -2.84
N ASN A 101 -9.90 -5.61 -3.46
CA ASN A 101 -8.78 -4.84 -2.90
C ASN A 101 -8.21 -3.88 -3.96
N ALA A 102 -7.17 -3.12 -3.62
CA ALA A 102 -6.48 -2.24 -4.59
C ALA A 102 -5.94 -3.00 -5.83
N SER A 103 -5.48 -4.25 -5.68
CA SER A 103 -5.03 -5.05 -6.83
C SER A 103 -6.17 -5.36 -7.80
N GLY A 104 -7.38 -5.63 -7.29
CA GLY A 104 -8.57 -5.76 -8.11
C GLY A 104 -8.93 -4.48 -8.86
N ALA A 105 -8.79 -3.32 -8.20
CA ALA A 105 -8.97 -2.01 -8.80
C ALA A 105 -7.95 -1.75 -9.93
N LEU A 106 -6.68 -2.00 -9.67
CA LEU A 106 -5.58 -1.88 -10.64
C LEU A 106 -5.76 -2.83 -11.83
N LYS A 107 -6.25 -4.06 -11.59
CA LYS A 107 -6.58 -5.02 -12.65
C LYS A 107 -7.65 -4.48 -13.59
N ILE A 108 -8.73 -3.87 -13.07
CA ILE A 108 -9.78 -3.27 -13.92
C ILE A 108 -9.17 -2.22 -14.86
N VAL A 109 -8.31 -1.34 -14.34
CA VAL A 109 -7.64 -0.34 -15.17
C VAL A 109 -6.76 -1.02 -16.22
N GLY A 110 -5.89 -1.94 -15.84
CA GLY A 110 -5.01 -2.64 -16.78
C GLY A 110 -5.75 -3.37 -17.89
N GLU A 111 -6.82 -4.10 -17.53
CA GLU A 111 -7.64 -4.87 -18.44
C GLU A 111 -8.46 -3.98 -19.40
N CYS A 112 -9.06 -2.91 -18.86
CA CYS A 112 -10.06 -2.11 -19.56
C CYS A 112 -9.51 -0.81 -20.17
N TYR A 113 -8.30 -0.37 -19.81
CA TYR A 113 -7.68 0.79 -20.45
C TYR A 113 -7.36 0.49 -21.92
N PRO A 114 -7.62 1.39 -22.86
CA PRO A 114 -7.50 1.14 -24.29
C PRO A 114 -6.04 1.23 -24.77
N PHE A 115 -5.16 0.42 -24.19
CA PHE A 115 -3.82 0.21 -24.72
C PHE A 115 -3.96 -0.44 -26.10
N GLU A 116 -3.42 0.16 -27.11
CA GLU A 116 -3.39 -0.32 -28.48
C GLU A 116 -2.00 -0.06 -29.05
N ASP A 117 -1.74 -0.40 -30.31
CA ASP A 117 -0.42 -0.27 -30.95
C ASP A 117 0.20 1.13 -30.80
N ASN A 118 -0.61 2.16 -30.56
CA ASN A 118 -0.17 3.53 -30.29
C ASN A 118 -0.36 3.98 -28.83
N GLY A 119 -0.44 3.03 -27.88
CA GLY A 119 -0.54 3.30 -26.45
C GLY A 119 0.81 3.24 -25.75
N HIS A 120 0.91 3.86 -24.58
CA HIS A 120 2.09 3.76 -23.73
C HIS A 120 1.74 3.78 -22.24
N TYR A 121 2.43 2.95 -21.47
CA TYR A 121 2.32 2.93 -20.00
C TYR A 121 3.64 3.38 -19.38
N LEU A 122 3.64 4.54 -18.73
CA LEU A 122 4.76 5.05 -17.96
C LEU A 122 4.57 4.73 -16.48
N MET A 123 5.59 4.23 -15.85
CA MET A 123 5.63 3.94 -14.41
C MET A 123 6.90 4.54 -13.81
N ILE A 124 6.88 4.84 -12.51
CA ILE A 124 8.15 5.03 -11.77
C ILE A 124 8.64 3.67 -11.28
N SER A 125 9.95 3.55 -11.00
CA SER A 125 10.52 2.30 -10.47
C SER A 125 9.95 1.92 -9.11
N ASP A 126 9.57 2.90 -8.28
CA ASP A 126 8.89 2.69 -7.01
C ASP A 126 7.40 2.37 -7.20
N ASN A 127 7.09 1.14 -7.57
CA ASN A 127 5.70 0.69 -7.72
C ASN A 127 5.49 -0.70 -7.14
N HIS A 128 4.32 -0.88 -6.52
CA HIS A 128 3.87 -2.21 -6.10
C HIS A 128 3.64 -3.13 -7.31
N ASN A 129 3.86 -4.43 -7.15
CA ASN A 129 3.69 -5.44 -8.21
C ASN A 129 2.33 -5.39 -8.90
N SER A 130 1.28 -4.96 -8.22
CA SER A 130 -0.06 -4.84 -8.84
C SER A 130 -0.14 -3.70 -9.86
N VAL A 131 0.66 -2.63 -9.70
CA VAL A 131 0.85 -1.56 -10.68
C VAL A 131 1.75 -2.06 -11.81
N ASN A 132 2.88 -2.69 -11.46
CA ASN A 132 3.81 -3.29 -12.42
C ASN A 132 3.13 -4.32 -13.33
N GLY A 133 2.18 -5.09 -12.80
CA GLY A 133 1.44 -6.13 -13.53
C GLY A 133 0.61 -5.60 -14.71
N ILE A 134 0.26 -4.31 -14.71
CA ILE A 134 -0.49 -3.67 -15.82
C ILE A 134 0.32 -3.71 -17.12
N ARG A 135 1.66 -3.71 -17.06
CA ARG A 135 2.52 -3.84 -18.25
C ARG A 135 2.24 -5.10 -19.10
N VAL A 136 1.71 -6.16 -18.47
CA VAL A 136 1.34 -7.38 -19.20
C VAL A 136 0.18 -7.12 -20.14
N TYR A 137 -0.83 -6.33 -19.71
CA TYR A 137 -1.92 -5.90 -20.58
C TYR A 137 -1.43 -4.99 -21.72
N CYS A 138 -0.47 -4.08 -21.44
CA CYS A 138 0.17 -3.28 -22.49
C CYS A 138 0.79 -4.17 -23.56
N THR A 139 1.66 -5.10 -23.15
CA THR A 139 2.34 -6.00 -24.07
C THR A 139 1.35 -6.85 -24.88
N THR A 140 0.32 -7.38 -24.24
CA THR A 140 -0.73 -8.18 -24.91
C THR A 140 -1.49 -7.34 -25.95
N LYS A 141 -1.71 -6.06 -25.68
CA LYS A 141 -2.36 -5.10 -26.60
C LYS A 141 -1.37 -4.37 -27.51
N LYS A 142 -0.11 -4.82 -27.59
CA LYS A 142 0.99 -4.28 -28.40
C LYS A 142 1.36 -2.82 -28.09
N ALA A 143 1.03 -2.32 -26.90
CA ALA A 143 1.47 -1.01 -26.42
C ALA A 143 2.85 -1.11 -25.74
N GLY A 144 3.57 0.01 -25.71
CA GLY A 144 4.86 0.11 -25.01
C GLY A 144 4.70 0.38 -23.51
N PHE A 145 5.78 0.12 -22.76
CA PHE A 145 5.88 0.57 -21.38
C PHE A 145 7.30 1.03 -21.04
N THR A 146 7.42 1.94 -20.07
CA THR A 146 8.71 2.49 -19.60
C THR A 146 8.67 2.68 -18.08
N TYR A 147 9.81 2.47 -17.42
CA TYR A 147 10.03 2.82 -16.04
C TYR A 147 10.90 4.10 -15.95
N SER A 148 10.40 5.11 -15.25
CA SER A 148 11.19 6.26 -14.85
C SER A 148 11.93 5.94 -13.55
N PRO A 149 13.25 6.22 -13.45
CA PRO A 149 14.02 5.86 -12.27
C PRO A 149 13.66 6.70 -11.05
N ILE A 150 14.08 6.20 -9.89
CA ILE A 150 14.17 6.92 -8.63
C ILE A 150 15.63 7.09 -8.24
N ARG A 151 15.95 8.11 -7.46
CA ARG A 151 17.31 8.35 -6.97
C ARG A 151 17.68 7.33 -5.90
N GLN A 152 18.90 6.85 -5.91
CA GLN A 152 19.39 5.88 -4.93
C GLN A 152 19.55 6.48 -3.54
N GLU A 153 19.93 7.76 -3.47
CA GLU A 153 20.29 8.45 -2.22
C GLU A 153 19.13 8.61 -1.27
N ASP A 154 17.93 8.90 -1.80
CA ASP A 154 16.75 9.22 -1.02
C ASP A 154 15.47 8.50 -1.48
N LEU A 155 15.56 7.66 -2.52
CA LEU A 155 14.45 6.90 -3.11
C LEU A 155 13.29 7.78 -3.61
N ARG A 156 13.55 9.05 -3.90
CA ARG A 156 12.59 9.97 -4.53
C ARG A 156 12.66 9.85 -6.04
N ILE A 157 11.63 10.33 -6.70
CA ILE A 157 11.60 10.41 -8.17
C ILE A 157 12.83 11.18 -8.67
N ASP A 158 13.48 10.66 -9.72
CA ASP A 158 14.40 11.42 -10.56
C ASP A 158 13.54 12.31 -11.48
N GLU A 159 13.39 13.57 -11.07
CA GLU A 159 12.46 14.52 -11.69
C GLU A 159 12.81 14.82 -13.14
N GLU A 160 14.10 14.98 -13.44
CA GLU A 160 14.59 15.23 -14.80
C GLU A 160 14.23 14.06 -15.73
N ARG A 161 14.52 12.85 -15.30
CA ARG A 161 14.19 11.64 -16.06
C ARG A 161 12.70 11.41 -16.22
N LEU A 162 11.90 11.74 -15.20
CA LEU A 162 10.46 11.63 -15.32
C LEU A 162 9.90 12.64 -16.32
N LEU A 163 10.37 13.89 -16.32
CA LEU A 163 9.98 14.90 -17.31
C LEU A 163 10.34 14.48 -18.72
N GLU A 164 11.57 14.00 -18.94
CA GLU A 164 12.02 13.45 -20.24
C GLU A 164 11.08 12.32 -20.72
N ASN A 165 10.74 11.38 -19.82
CA ASN A 165 9.87 10.26 -20.16
C ASN A 165 8.43 10.71 -20.44
N LEU A 166 7.90 11.71 -19.76
CA LEU A 166 6.56 12.26 -20.01
C LEU A 166 6.50 12.95 -21.39
N ASP A 167 7.61 13.55 -21.86
CA ASP A 167 7.70 14.22 -23.18
C ASP A 167 8.00 13.25 -24.32
N ALA A 168 8.76 12.20 -24.07
CA ALA A 168 9.24 11.25 -25.09
C ALA A 168 8.11 10.55 -25.87
N PHE A 169 6.90 10.47 -25.31
CA PHE A 169 5.77 9.76 -25.91
C PHE A 169 4.63 10.71 -26.31
N SER A 170 4.95 11.93 -26.69
CA SER A 170 3.95 12.95 -27.10
C SER A 170 3.12 12.54 -28.32
N ASP A 171 3.65 11.68 -29.20
CA ASP A 171 2.98 11.11 -30.38
C ASP A 171 1.94 10.02 -30.04
N LYS A 172 1.96 9.46 -28.81
CA LYS A 172 1.07 8.38 -28.39
C LYS A 172 -0.32 8.92 -28.02
N LYS A 173 -1.37 8.13 -28.34
CA LYS A 173 -2.76 8.54 -28.12
C LYS A 173 -3.31 8.13 -26.75
N ASN A 174 -3.08 6.88 -26.36
CA ASN A 174 -3.58 6.30 -25.11
C ASN A 174 -2.40 6.15 -24.14
N LYS A 175 -2.18 7.18 -23.33
CA LYS A 175 -1.03 7.29 -22.42
C LYS A 175 -1.51 7.18 -20.98
N LEU A 176 -1.00 6.20 -20.23
CA LEU A 176 -1.28 6.05 -18.81
C LEU A 176 0.01 6.21 -18.01
N PHE A 177 0.00 7.12 -17.03
CA PHE A 177 1.07 7.26 -16.05
C PHE A 177 0.62 6.69 -14.71
N GLY A 178 1.33 5.66 -14.20
CA GLY A 178 1.02 4.97 -12.95
C GLY A 178 2.10 5.15 -11.89
N PHE A 179 1.73 5.69 -10.71
CA PHE A 179 2.64 5.83 -9.59
C PHE A 179 1.91 5.73 -8.23
N PRO A 180 2.62 5.39 -7.13
CA PRO A 180 2.01 5.35 -5.82
C PRO A 180 1.98 6.76 -5.20
N ALA A 181 0.92 7.08 -4.48
CA ALA A 181 0.87 8.29 -3.65
C ALA A 181 1.92 8.27 -2.54
N GLN A 182 2.22 7.06 -2.05
CA GLN A 182 3.29 6.79 -1.08
C GLN A 182 3.90 5.42 -1.35
N SER A 183 5.22 5.35 -1.35
CA SER A 183 5.95 4.08 -1.40
C SER A 183 5.51 3.14 -0.26
N ASN A 184 5.15 1.91 -0.62
CA ASN A 184 4.86 0.88 0.38
C ASN A 184 6.13 0.29 1.03
N VAL A 185 7.30 0.75 0.62
CA VAL A 185 8.61 0.27 1.09
C VAL A 185 9.37 1.38 1.80
N SER A 186 9.69 2.47 1.12
CA SER A 186 10.49 3.56 1.68
C SER A 186 9.67 4.56 2.51
N GLY A 187 8.34 4.60 2.30
CA GLY A 187 7.46 5.60 2.88
C GLY A 187 7.53 6.97 2.18
N VAL A 188 8.32 7.13 1.14
CA VAL A 188 8.36 8.38 0.34
C VAL A 188 6.97 8.71 -0.16
N LYS A 189 6.52 9.93 0.06
CA LYS A 189 5.31 10.50 -0.54
C LYS A 189 5.71 11.26 -1.79
N HIS A 190 5.10 10.89 -2.90
CA HIS A 190 5.34 11.56 -4.18
C HIS A 190 4.47 12.79 -4.32
N ASP A 191 5.02 13.84 -4.96
CA ASP A 191 4.35 15.12 -5.11
C ASP A 191 3.12 15.03 -6.03
N TRP A 192 2.05 15.75 -5.66
CA TRP A 192 0.83 15.84 -6.45
C TRP A 192 1.01 16.63 -7.76
N GLU A 193 2.07 17.45 -7.85
CA GLU A 193 2.40 18.19 -9.07
C GLU A 193 2.61 17.23 -10.25
N TRP A 194 3.05 15.98 -10.00
CA TRP A 194 3.17 14.97 -11.04
C TRP A 194 1.84 14.56 -11.68
N VAL A 195 0.73 14.64 -10.94
CA VAL A 195 -0.60 14.43 -11.52
C VAL A 195 -0.93 15.53 -12.52
N LYS A 196 -0.70 16.78 -12.14
CA LYS A 196 -0.95 17.95 -12.99
C LYS A 196 -0.04 17.95 -14.21
N THR A 197 1.27 17.81 -14.02
CA THR A 197 2.28 17.80 -15.07
C THR A 197 2.00 16.71 -16.11
N ALA A 198 1.68 15.49 -15.67
CA ALA A 198 1.35 14.40 -16.59
C ALA A 198 0.06 14.71 -17.40
N LYS A 199 -0.97 15.25 -16.75
CA LYS A 199 -2.22 15.61 -17.45
C LYS A 199 -2.03 16.73 -18.44
N GLU A 200 -1.25 17.75 -18.15
CA GLU A 200 -0.90 18.83 -19.08
C GLU A 200 -0.17 18.31 -20.34
N LYS A 201 0.60 17.21 -20.19
CA LYS A 201 1.27 16.49 -21.28
C LYS A 201 0.39 15.41 -21.94
N GLY A 202 -0.92 15.37 -21.61
CA GLY A 202 -1.92 14.49 -22.24
C GLY A 202 -1.89 13.04 -21.72
N TRP A 203 -1.33 12.78 -20.54
CA TRP A 203 -1.40 11.48 -19.89
C TRP A 203 -2.65 11.36 -19.03
N ASP A 204 -3.27 10.18 -19.02
CA ASP A 204 -4.16 9.78 -17.93
C ASP A 204 -3.34 9.33 -16.75
N VAL A 205 -3.83 9.59 -15.53
CA VAL A 205 -3.07 9.29 -14.32
C VAL A 205 -3.77 8.24 -13.47
N LEU A 206 -3.03 7.17 -13.16
CA LEU A 206 -3.38 6.12 -12.22
C LEU A 206 -2.58 6.30 -10.94
N LEU A 207 -3.27 6.62 -9.85
CA LEU A 207 -2.70 6.81 -8.53
C LEU A 207 -2.97 5.59 -7.63
N ASP A 208 -1.93 4.87 -7.22
CA ASP A 208 -2.07 3.86 -6.17
C ASP A 208 -1.99 4.53 -4.79
N ALA A 209 -3.13 4.67 -4.14
CA ALA A 209 -3.24 5.33 -2.83
C ALA A 209 -3.22 4.35 -1.65
N ALA A 210 -3.07 3.03 -1.90
CA ALA A 210 -3.23 2.00 -0.88
C ALA A 210 -2.29 2.13 0.33
N ALA A 211 -1.06 2.64 0.14
CA ALA A 211 -0.10 2.86 1.23
C ALA A 211 -0.17 4.28 1.83
N PHE A 212 -0.86 5.22 1.16
CA PHE A 212 -0.96 6.63 1.56
C PHE A 212 -2.13 6.89 2.51
N VAL A 213 -3.31 6.43 2.13
CA VAL A 213 -4.58 6.76 2.83
C VAL A 213 -4.72 6.23 4.26
N PRO A 214 -3.94 5.23 4.73
CA PRO A 214 -3.98 4.83 6.14
C PRO A 214 -3.54 5.91 7.14
N SER A 215 -2.69 6.84 6.71
CA SER A 215 -2.10 7.85 7.59
C SER A 215 -2.05 9.27 7.00
N SER A 216 -2.73 9.50 5.87
CA SER A 216 -2.68 10.80 5.17
C SER A 216 -3.99 11.08 4.44
N GLN A 217 -4.40 12.35 4.47
CA GLN A 217 -5.61 12.81 3.77
C GLN A 217 -5.36 12.84 2.26
N LEU A 218 -6.22 12.19 1.51
CA LEU A 218 -6.31 12.31 0.06
C LEU A 218 -7.58 13.09 -0.29
N ASP A 219 -7.42 14.23 -0.95
CA ASP A 219 -8.51 15.09 -1.41
C ASP A 219 -8.56 15.07 -2.93
N LEU A 220 -9.50 14.31 -3.50
CA LEU A 220 -9.60 14.10 -4.95
C LEU A 220 -10.15 15.31 -5.70
N LYS A 221 -10.75 16.27 -5.00
CA LYS A 221 -11.13 17.55 -5.57
C LYS A 221 -9.90 18.42 -5.88
N LYS A 222 -8.79 18.23 -5.13
CA LYS A 222 -7.53 18.97 -5.33
C LYS A 222 -6.56 18.24 -6.25
N VAL A 223 -6.38 16.92 -6.04
CA VAL A 223 -5.35 16.13 -6.76
C VAL A 223 -5.80 15.74 -8.16
N CYS A 224 -7.06 15.37 -8.35
CA CYS A 224 -7.72 15.11 -9.63
C CYS A 224 -7.07 14.05 -10.58
N PRO A 225 -6.54 12.90 -10.12
CA PRO A 225 -6.11 11.83 -11.01
C PRO A 225 -7.31 11.19 -11.73
N ASP A 226 -7.08 10.40 -12.78
CA ASP A 226 -8.16 9.76 -13.54
C ASP A 226 -8.65 8.47 -12.85
N PHE A 227 -7.73 7.73 -12.22
CA PHE A 227 -8.00 6.46 -11.55
C PHE A 227 -7.27 6.40 -10.22
N VAL A 228 -7.95 5.93 -9.16
CA VAL A 228 -7.36 5.77 -7.82
C VAL A 228 -7.69 4.41 -7.25
N SER A 229 -6.71 3.68 -6.74
CA SER A 229 -6.89 2.39 -6.08
C SER A 229 -6.75 2.51 -4.56
N VAL A 230 -7.66 1.86 -3.80
CA VAL A 230 -7.61 1.79 -2.34
C VAL A 230 -7.97 0.40 -1.82
N SER A 231 -7.45 0.06 -0.63
CA SER A 231 -7.81 -1.14 0.15
C SER A 231 -8.22 -0.74 1.56
N PHE A 232 -9.44 -1.08 1.97
CA PHE A 232 -9.97 -0.60 3.25
C PHE A 232 -9.31 -1.26 4.47
N TYR A 233 -8.90 -2.53 4.38
CA TYR A 233 -8.17 -3.20 5.46
C TYR A 233 -6.85 -2.51 5.83
N LYS A 234 -6.24 -1.77 4.89
CA LYS A 234 -5.06 -0.96 5.19
C LYS A 234 -5.40 0.31 5.97
N ILE A 235 -6.63 0.83 5.88
CA ILE A 235 -7.05 2.07 6.54
C ILE A 235 -7.47 1.79 7.99
N PHE A 236 -8.33 0.78 8.21
CA PHE A 236 -8.92 0.49 9.52
C PHE A 236 -9.01 -1.02 9.86
N GLY A 237 -8.29 -1.88 9.15
CA GLY A 237 -8.03 -3.28 9.50
C GLY A 237 -9.12 -4.29 9.14
N PHE A 238 -10.37 -3.88 8.95
CA PHE A 238 -11.51 -4.75 8.63
C PHE A 238 -12.56 -4.00 7.78
N PRO A 239 -13.19 -4.66 6.78
CA PRO A 239 -12.95 -6.04 6.37
C PRO A 239 -11.76 -6.20 5.41
N THR A 240 -11.18 -7.38 5.36
CA THR A 240 -10.37 -7.81 4.22
C THR A 240 -11.29 -8.17 3.05
N GLY A 241 -10.76 -8.21 1.83
CA GLY A 241 -11.58 -8.56 0.66
C GLY A 241 -12.47 -7.44 0.14
N ILE A 242 -12.34 -6.20 0.64
CA ILE A 242 -13.01 -5.00 0.14
C ILE A 242 -11.99 -3.91 -0.16
N GLY A 243 -12.05 -3.41 -1.39
CA GLY A 243 -11.33 -2.23 -1.87
C GLY A 243 -12.22 -1.42 -2.81
N ALA A 244 -11.67 -0.38 -3.39
CA ALA A 244 -12.37 0.41 -4.40
C ALA A 244 -11.43 0.92 -5.49
N LEU A 245 -11.98 1.06 -6.70
CA LEU A 245 -11.47 1.89 -7.77
C LEU A 245 -12.32 3.15 -7.85
N LEU A 246 -11.70 4.31 -7.64
CA LEU A 246 -12.32 5.60 -7.89
C LEU A 246 -11.95 6.04 -9.30
N VAL A 247 -12.94 6.22 -10.15
CA VAL A 247 -12.76 6.60 -11.56
C VAL A 247 -13.37 7.97 -11.78
N LYS A 248 -12.55 8.93 -12.25
CA LYS A 248 -13.05 10.25 -12.60
C LYS A 248 -14.16 10.13 -13.66
N LYS A 249 -15.31 10.77 -13.46
CA LYS A 249 -16.49 10.66 -14.34
C LYS A 249 -16.15 10.97 -15.80
N SER A 250 -15.29 11.97 -16.04
CA SER A 250 -14.81 12.32 -17.40
C SER A 250 -13.93 11.23 -18.05
N SER A 251 -13.29 10.37 -17.25
CA SER A 251 -12.39 9.31 -17.72
C SER A 251 -13.06 7.92 -17.75
N PHE A 252 -14.28 7.82 -17.23
CA PHE A 252 -15.01 6.55 -17.12
C PHE A 252 -15.24 5.87 -18.48
N SER A 253 -15.59 6.65 -19.51
CA SER A 253 -15.84 6.14 -20.87
C SER A 253 -14.58 5.59 -21.56
N LYS A 254 -13.37 5.88 -21.05
CA LYS A 254 -12.12 5.34 -21.56
C LYS A 254 -11.95 3.86 -21.21
N LEU A 255 -12.51 3.42 -20.08
CA LEU A 255 -12.43 2.01 -19.69
C LEU A 255 -13.38 1.15 -20.53
N LYS A 256 -12.82 0.29 -21.36
CA LYS A 256 -13.54 -0.63 -22.25
C LYS A 256 -13.56 -2.03 -21.66
N LYS A 257 -14.70 -2.44 -21.13
CA LYS A 257 -14.88 -3.80 -20.62
C LYS A 257 -15.00 -4.78 -21.79
N HIS A 258 -14.21 -5.85 -21.77
CA HIS A 258 -14.11 -6.82 -22.86
C HIS A 258 -14.95 -8.10 -22.65
N TRP A 259 -15.56 -8.24 -21.49
CA TRP A 259 -16.45 -9.35 -21.16
C TRP A 259 -17.55 -8.90 -20.22
N PHE A 260 -18.57 -9.70 -20.02
CA PHE A 260 -19.67 -9.40 -19.12
C PHE A 260 -19.83 -10.50 -18.04
N ALA A 261 -20.44 -10.14 -16.92
CA ALA A 261 -20.76 -11.02 -15.81
C ALA A 261 -22.18 -10.78 -15.32
N GLY A 262 -22.68 -11.60 -14.41
CA GLY A 262 -23.92 -11.30 -13.68
C GLY A 262 -23.80 -9.94 -12.98
N GLY A 263 -24.85 -9.14 -13.03
CA GLY A 263 -24.90 -7.79 -12.45
C GLY A 263 -24.24 -6.68 -13.29
N THR A 264 -23.66 -6.99 -14.47
CA THR A 264 -22.94 -5.99 -15.28
C THR A 264 -23.59 -5.68 -16.63
N VAL A 265 -24.69 -6.32 -16.93
CA VAL A 265 -25.45 -6.21 -18.20
C VAL A 265 -26.89 -5.82 -17.96
N ASP A 266 -27.42 -4.94 -18.84
CA ASP A 266 -28.86 -4.69 -18.94
C ASP A 266 -29.54 -5.84 -19.68
N TYR A 267 -28.88 -6.40 -20.70
CA TYR A 267 -29.41 -7.50 -21.47
C TYR A 267 -28.28 -8.33 -22.14
N VAL A 268 -28.50 -9.65 -22.23
CA VAL A 268 -27.66 -10.59 -22.98
C VAL A 268 -28.53 -11.62 -23.69
N SER A 269 -28.22 -11.89 -24.97
CA SER A 269 -28.91 -12.92 -25.74
C SER A 269 -28.11 -14.22 -25.76
N VAL A 270 -28.80 -15.35 -25.69
CA VAL A 270 -28.23 -16.69 -25.95
C VAL A 270 -28.47 -17.16 -27.40
N LYS A 271 -29.26 -16.41 -28.14
CA LYS A 271 -29.57 -16.68 -29.55
C LYS A 271 -28.69 -15.89 -30.51
N GLU A 272 -28.14 -14.76 -30.04
CA GLU A 272 -27.23 -13.89 -30.76
C GLU A 272 -26.04 -13.54 -29.88
N SER A 273 -24.90 -13.20 -30.46
CA SER A 273 -23.67 -12.86 -29.73
C SER A 273 -23.66 -11.41 -29.21
N ASN A 274 -24.82 -10.79 -28.97
CA ASN A 274 -24.95 -9.43 -28.53
C ASN A 274 -25.30 -9.33 -27.04
N HIS A 275 -24.73 -8.31 -26.40
CA HIS A 275 -25.03 -7.91 -25.03
C HIS A 275 -24.98 -6.39 -24.86
N LEU A 276 -25.69 -5.89 -23.87
CA LEU A 276 -25.67 -4.47 -23.48
C LEU A 276 -25.15 -4.36 -22.04
N LEU A 277 -24.01 -3.68 -21.87
CA LEU A 277 -23.44 -3.40 -20.55
C LEU A 277 -24.20 -2.26 -19.87
N ILE A 278 -24.36 -2.34 -18.56
CA ILE A 278 -24.87 -1.25 -17.72
C ILE A 278 -24.01 0.02 -17.93
N HIS A 279 -24.66 1.18 -17.94
CA HIS A 279 -23.99 2.45 -18.26
C HIS A 279 -23.26 3.11 -17.08
N ASN A 280 -23.51 2.66 -15.85
CA ASN A 280 -22.92 3.21 -14.61
C ASN A 280 -21.74 2.37 -14.10
N HIS A 281 -21.31 2.65 -12.85
CA HIS A 281 -20.20 1.99 -12.15
C HIS A 281 -20.39 0.47 -11.98
N GLU A 282 -21.63 -0.02 -11.89
CA GLU A 282 -21.96 -1.44 -11.71
C GLU A 282 -21.43 -2.31 -12.86
N ARG A 283 -21.19 -1.72 -14.04
CA ARG A 283 -20.57 -2.42 -15.17
C ARG A 283 -19.25 -3.11 -14.81
N PHE A 284 -18.52 -2.63 -13.79
CA PHE A 284 -17.22 -3.18 -13.35
C PHE A 284 -17.32 -4.00 -12.07
N GLU A 285 -18.50 -4.09 -11.45
CA GLU A 285 -18.75 -4.88 -10.24
C GLU A 285 -19.26 -6.28 -10.63
N ASN A 286 -18.33 -7.21 -10.80
CA ASN A 286 -18.62 -8.54 -11.35
C ASN A 286 -19.27 -9.46 -10.32
N GLY A 287 -20.48 -9.91 -10.60
CA GLY A 287 -21.24 -10.81 -9.71
C GLY A 287 -21.84 -10.10 -8.49
N THR A 288 -22.35 -10.87 -7.56
CA THR A 288 -22.93 -10.33 -6.32
C THR A 288 -21.86 -9.69 -5.46
N LEU A 289 -22.02 -8.44 -5.09
CA LEU A 289 -21.17 -7.74 -4.15
C LEU A 289 -21.17 -8.41 -2.77
N ASN A 290 -20.11 -8.23 -2.01
CA ASN A 290 -20.04 -8.63 -0.61
C ASN A 290 -20.89 -7.67 0.26
N TYR A 291 -22.21 -7.74 0.08
CA TYR A 291 -23.18 -6.83 0.71
C TYR A 291 -23.27 -6.97 2.23
N LEU A 292 -22.71 -8.04 2.80
CA LEU A 292 -22.65 -8.23 4.25
C LEU A 292 -21.47 -7.43 4.86
N ASP A 293 -20.32 -7.41 4.21
CA ASP A 293 -19.12 -6.76 4.76
C ASP A 293 -18.92 -5.32 4.27
N ILE A 294 -19.46 -4.94 3.10
CA ILE A 294 -19.34 -3.57 2.58
C ILE A 294 -19.84 -2.51 3.58
N PRO A 295 -20.94 -2.72 4.34
CA PRO A 295 -21.38 -1.74 5.35
C PRO A 295 -20.34 -1.44 6.44
N ALA A 296 -19.43 -2.38 6.74
CA ALA A 296 -18.34 -2.14 7.67
C ALA A 296 -17.37 -1.03 7.21
N VAL A 297 -17.34 -0.72 5.90
CA VAL A 297 -16.55 0.40 5.36
C VAL A 297 -17.04 1.74 5.91
N THR A 298 -18.36 1.95 5.95
CA THR A 298 -18.96 3.14 6.58
C THR A 298 -18.52 3.28 8.04
N LEU A 299 -18.62 2.18 8.79
CA LEU A 299 -18.25 2.14 10.21
C LEU A 299 -16.75 2.44 10.39
N GLY A 300 -15.90 1.83 9.57
CA GLY A 300 -14.46 2.05 9.59
C GLY A 300 -14.05 3.49 9.24
N LEU A 301 -14.66 4.07 8.19
CA LEU A 301 -14.41 5.46 7.81
C LEU A 301 -14.89 6.43 8.89
N ASN A 302 -16.03 6.17 9.53
CA ASN A 302 -16.51 6.96 10.65
C ASN A 302 -15.58 6.87 11.87
N PHE A 303 -15.01 5.68 12.14
CA PHE A 303 -13.98 5.53 13.16
C PHE A 303 -12.76 6.41 12.88
N ILE A 304 -12.23 6.39 11.65
CA ILE A 304 -11.10 7.26 11.25
C ILE A 304 -11.47 8.75 11.35
N LYS A 305 -12.66 9.14 10.87
CA LYS A 305 -13.17 10.53 11.00
C LYS A 305 -13.25 10.97 12.45
N SER A 306 -13.64 10.07 13.38
CA SER A 306 -13.73 10.38 14.82
C SER A 306 -12.38 10.68 15.48
N ILE A 307 -11.29 10.11 14.94
CA ILE A 307 -9.91 10.41 15.38
C ILE A 307 -9.43 11.72 14.74
N GLY A 308 -9.73 11.90 13.47
CA GLY A 308 -9.25 12.98 12.60
C GLY A 308 -7.95 12.63 11.89
N MET A 309 -7.95 12.74 10.55
CA MET A 309 -6.79 12.33 9.73
C MET A 309 -5.55 13.19 10.02
N ASP A 310 -5.70 14.48 10.28
CA ASP A 310 -4.58 15.35 10.65
C ASP A 310 -3.87 14.86 11.91
N ARG A 311 -4.64 14.49 12.94
CA ARG A 311 -4.10 13.92 14.19
C ARG A 311 -3.39 12.60 13.96
N ILE A 312 -3.92 11.75 13.07
CA ILE A 312 -3.25 10.50 12.67
C ILE A 312 -1.94 10.79 11.95
N THR A 313 -1.95 11.74 11.02
CA THR A 313 -0.76 12.15 10.26
C THR A 313 0.33 12.69 11.20
N GLU A 314 -0.02 13.61 12.09
CA GLU A 314 0.90 14.15 13.08
C GLU A 314 1.49 13.07 13.99
N ARG A 315 0.64 12.15 14.47
CA ARG A 315 1.07 11.00 15.29
C ARG A 315 2.08 10.14 14.59
N VAL A 316 1.76 9.69 13.37
CA VAL A 316 2.63 8.81 12.57
C VAL A 316 3.93 9.51 12.21
N THR A 317 3.89 10.81 11.87
CA THR A 317 5.08 11.62 11.61
C THR A 317 5.98 11.72 12.85
N GLY A 318 5.39 11.99 14.02
CA GLY A 318 6.14 12.04 15.29
C GLY A 318 6.79 10.72 15.65
N LEU A 319 6.07 9.59 15.50
CA LEU A 319 6.63 8.24 15.71
C LEU A 319 7.79 7.98 14.75
N THR A 320 7.63 8.33 13.47
CA THR A 320 8.67 8.15 12.45
C THR A 320 9.91 8.96 12.79
N LYS A 321 9.75 10.23 13.19
CA LYS A 321 10.85 11.08 13.60
C LYS A 321 11.66 10.48 14.75
N VAL A 322 10.96 10.09 15.83
CA VAL A 322 11.60 9.45 16.99
C VAL A 322 12.33 8.18 16.60
N PHE A 323 11.70 7.35 15.75
CA PHE A 323 12.32 6.11 15.30
C PHE A 323 13.61 6.35 14.49
N LEU A 324 13.60 7.27 13.53
CA LEU A 324 14.78 7.63 12.75
C LEU A 324 15.93 8.12 13.64
N GLU A 325 15.61 9.01 14.61
CA GLU A 325 16.58 9.54 15.58
C GLU A 325 17.18 8.43 16.48
N GLU A 326 16.36 7.48 16.94
CA GLU A 326 16.86 6.39 17.78
C GLU A 326 17.73 5.40 16.97
N MET A 327 17.32 5.05 15.74
CA MET A 327 18.11 4.13 14.90
C MET A 327 19.49 4.67 14.55
N THR A 328 19.62 5.99 14.32
CA THR A 328 20.93 6.61 14.05
C THR A 328 21.90 6.63 15.23
N LYS A 329 21.39 6.48 16.46
CA LYS A 329 22.23 6.43 17.68
C LYS A 329 22.84 5.07 17.96
N LEU A 330 22.30 4.00 17.33
CA LEU A 330 22.69 2.63 17.62
C LEU A 330 24.01 2.28 16.93
N LYS A 331 25.05 2.06 17.73
CA LYS A 331 26.41 1.78 17.28
C LYS A 331 27.03 0.61 18.02
N HIS A 332 27.88 -0.11 17.32
CA HIS A 332 28.81 -1.08 17.90
C HIS A 332 29.88 -0.41 18.76
N SER A 333 30.62 -1.19 19.55
CA SER A 333 31.69 -0.67 20.39
C SER A 333 32.86 -0.06 19.62
N ASN A 334 33.05 -0.45 18.35
CA ASN A 334 34.01 0.15 17.42
C ASN A 334 33.53 1.44 16.74
N GLY A 335 32.29 1.88 17.02
CA GLY A 335 31.70 3.09 16.46
C GLY A 335 30.92 2.90 15.15
N THR A 336 30.96 1.72 14.51
CA THR A 336 30.19 1.46 13.29
C THR A 336 28.68 1.43 13.57
N PRO A 337 27.80 1.87 12.67
CA PRO A 337 26.35 1.80 12.85
C PRO A 337 25.85 0.35 12.90
N ILE A 338 24.90 0.06 13.79
CA ILE A 338 24.18 -1.24 13.79
C ILE A 338 23.12 -1.26 12.68
N VAL A 339 22.59 -0.08 12.32
CA VAL A 339 21.45 0.07 11.39
C VAL A 339 21.87 0.88 10.18
N ARG A 340 21.62 0.34 8.98
CA ARG A 340 21.65 1.05 7.72
C ARG A 340 20.21 1.29 7.27
N MET A 341 19.77 2.54 7.26
CA MET A 341 18.45 2.94 6.75
C MET A 341 18.54 3.36 5.28
N PHE A 342 17.45 3.11 4.52
CA PHE A 342 17.34 3.53 3.12
C PHE A 342 16.20 4.55 2.97
N GLY A 343 16.32 5.43 1.98
CA GLY A 343 15.39 6.51 1.72
C GLY A 343 15.62 7.73 2.61
N PRO A 344 14.65 8.65 2.72
CA PRO A 344 14.85 9.93 3.40
C PRO A 344 15.24 9.77 4.87
N SER A 345 16.23 10.52 5.33
CA SER A 345 16.68 10.52 6.72
C SER A 345 15.81 11.39 7.65
N ASN A 346 14.86 12.12 7.10
CA ASN A 346 13.94 13.01 7.81
C ASN A 346 12.47 12.63 7.52
N THR A 347 11.53 13.40 8.04
CA THR A 347 10.08 13.18 7.89
C THR A 347 9.44 14.02 6.79
N GLU A 348 10.21 14.78 6.04
CA GLU A 348 9.71 15.61 4.95
C GLU A 348 9.24 14.75 3.78
N ASN A 349 8.01 14.96 3.32
CA ASN A 349 7.37 14.16 2.28
C ASN A 349 7.58 12.64 2.50
N ARG A 350 7.32 12.18 3.72
CA ARG A 350 7.47 10.81 4.15
C ARG A 350 6.31 10.38 5.05
N GLY A 351 5.84 9.15 4.88
CA GLY A 351 4.90 8.48 5.78
C GLY A 351 5.61 7.60 6.82
N GLY A 352 4.80 6.82 7.53
CA GLY A 352 5.24 5.99 8.67
C GLY A 352 5.93 4.67 8.32
N THR A 353 6.54 4.55 7.14
CA THR A 353 7.20 3.32 6.69
C THR A 353 8.70 3.56 6.57
N VAL A 354 9.51 2.66 7.15
CA VAL A 354 10.97 2.73 7.13
C VAL A 354 11.52 1.37 6.72
N ILE A 355 12.48 1.35 5.82
CA ILE A 355 13.25 0.16 5.47
C ILE A 355 14.68 0.29 5.96
N LEU A 356 15.22 -0.81 6.42
CA LEU A 356 16.54 -0.85 7.02
C LEU A 356 17.16 -2.26 6.92
N ASN A 357 18.48 -2.29 6.99
CA ASN A 357 19.28 -3.50 7.20
C ASN A 357 20.09 -3.36 8.50
N PHE A 358 20.45 -4.49 9.08
CA PHE A 358 21.27 -4.54 10.30
C PHE A 358 22.68 -5.03 9.94
N GLN A 359 23.67 -4.34 10.48
CA GLN A 359 25.08 -4.58 10.17
C GLN A 359 25.80 -5.12 11.39
N CYS A 360 26.87 -5.90 11.15
CA CYS A 360 27.84 -6.32 12.14
C CYS A 360 28.94 -5.27 12.31
N PRO A 361 29.84 -5.42 13.30
CA PRO A 361 30.97 -4.52 13.47
C PRO A 361 31.94 -4.44 12.29
N ASP A 362 31.95 -5.44 11.43
CA ASP A 362 32.74 -5.55 10.18
C ASP A 362 31.92 -5.14 8.94
N GLU A 363 30.77 -4.47 9.15
CA GLU A 363 29.82 -3.99 8.13
C GLU A 363 29.12 -5.09 7.32
N ASN A 364 29.36 -6.37 7.59
CA ASN A 364 28.57 -7.44 7.04
C ASN A 364 27.11 -7.32 7.50
N VAL A 365 26.17 -7.69 6.63
CA VAL A 365 24.73 -7.51 6.89
C VAL A 365 24.14 -8.80 7.45
N PHE A 366 23.38 -8.70 8.55
CA PHE A 366 22.59 -9.82 9.07
C PHE A 366 21.49 -10.21 8.04
N PRO A 367 21.29 -11.51 7.78
CA PRO A 367 20.21 -11.96 6.93
C PRO A 367 18.84 -11.45 7.43
N PHE A 368 18.06 -10.84 6.55
CA PHE A 368 16.78 -10.21 6.93
C PHE A 368 15.77 -11.23 7.48
N ASP A 369 15.79 -12.46 7.01
CA ASP A 369 14.95 -13.55 7.49
C ASP A 369 15.35 -14.01 8.91
N TRP A 370 16.65 -14.03 9.22
CA TRP A 370 17.11 -14.28 10.57
C TRP A 370 16.66 -13.16 11.53
N ILE A 371 16.77 -11.90 11.12
CA ILE A 371 16.27 -10.75 11.89
C ILE A 371 14.77 -10.90 12.18
N GLU A 372 13.98 -11.25 11.17
CA GLU A 372 12.53 -11.46 11.34
C GLU A 372 12.24 -12.61 12.31
N GLU A 373 12.99 -13.70 12.23
CA GLU A 373 12.89 -14.81 13.17
C GLU A 373 13.20 -14.39 14.62
N GLN A 374 14.27 -13.61 14.85
CA GLN A 374 14.59 -13.12 16.19
C GLN A 374 13.51 -12.17 16.73
N ALA A 375 12.96 -11.27 15.87
CA ALA A 375 11.85 -10.39 16.24
C ALA A 375 10.59 -11.20 16.59
N ASN A 376 10.28 -12.25 15.83
CA ASN A 376 9.14 -13.15 16.09
C ASN A 376 9.25 -13.84 17.45
N LYS A 377 10.45 -14.29 17.85
CA LYS A 377 10.69 -14.87 19.19
C LYS A 377 10.37 -13.89 20.32
N GLN A 378 10.46 -12.60 20.06
CA GLN A 378 10.13 -11.52 21.00
C GLN A 378 8.73 -10.93 20.78
N LEU A 379 7.86 -11.55 19.97
CA LEU A 379 6.51 -11.06 19.64
C LEU A 379 6.53 -9.65 19.04
N ILE A 380 7.54 -9.34 18.23
CA ILE A 380 7.64 -8.08 17.47
C ILE A 380 7.30 -8.38 16.02
N SER A 381 6.16 -7.88 15.55
CA SER A 381 5.69 -8.06 14.19
C SER A 381 6.32 -7.00 13.28
N ILE A 382 7.26 -7.42 12.46
CA ILE A 382 7.87 -6.66 11.35
C ILE A 382 7.72 -7.46 10.07
N ARG A 383 8.18 -6.94 8.95
CA ARG A 383 8.17 -7.67 7.69
C ARG A 383 9.53 -7.59 7.01
N SER A 384 9.92 -8.65 6.31
CA SER A 384 11.20 -8.72 5.60
C SER A 384 11.03 -9.16 4.15
N GLY A 385 11.99 -8.80 3.30
CA GLY A 385 12.05 -9.16 1.88
C GLY A 385 12.00 -7.97 0.94
N CYS A 386 11.39 -8.12 -0.25
CA CYS A 386 11.26 -7.06 -1.28
C CYS A 386 9.87 -6.38 -1.30
N PHE A 387 8.92 -6.77 -0.45
CA PHE A 387 7.63 -6.12 -0.18
C PHE A 387 6.73 -5.92 -1.41
N CYS A 388 6.82 -6.81 -2.41
CA CYS A 388 6.11 -6.67 -3.70
C CYS A 388 6.40 -5.35 -4.43
N ASN A 389 7.59 -4.77 -4.23
CA ASN A 389 8.08 -3.57 -4.91
C ASN A 389 9.56 -3.78 -5.29
N PRO A 390 9.79 -4.47 -6.42
CA PRO A 390 11.14 -4.86 -6.82
C PRO A 390 12.05 -3.67 -7.16
N GLY A 391 11.48 -2.57 -7.67
CA GLY A 391 12.30 -1.43 -8.09
C GLY A 391 13.02 -0.74 -6.93
N ILE A 392 12.41 -0.67 -5.73
CA ILE A 392 13.11 -0.18 -4.54
C ILE A 392 14.28 -1.11 -4.17
N ASP A 393 14.06 -2.43 -4.21
CA ASP A 393 15.09 -3.40 -3.89
C ASP A 393 16.23 -3.37 -4.91
N GLU A 394 15.91 -3.28 -6.20
CA GLU A 394 16.89 -3.17 -7.30
C GLU A 394 17.70 -1.86 -7.20
N THR A 395 17.05 -0.74 -6.87
CA THR A 395 17.72 0.56 -6.68
C THR A 395 18.64 0.54 -5.46
N ASN A 396 18.16 0.08 -4.29
CA ASN A 396 18.94 0.01 -3.05
C ASN A 396 20.21 -0.84 -3.19
N HIS A 397 20.16 -1.87 -4.01
CA HIS A 397 21.25 -2.82 -4.20
C HIS A 397 21.99 -2.64 -5.52
N CYS A 398 21.74 -1.55 -6.24
CA CYS A 398 22.40 -1.21 -7.53
C CYS A 398 22.44 -2.39 -8.51
N VAL A 399 21.30 -3.06 -8.70
CA VAL A 399 21.22 -4.26 -9.53
C VAL A 399 21.24 -3.87 -11.01
N SER A 400 22.18 -4.42 -11.77
CA SER A 400 22.30 -4.13 -13.19
C SER A 400 21.35 -4.98 -14.05
N ASN A 401 21.13 -4.52 -15.29
CA ASN A 401 20.33 -5.28 -16.26
C ASN A 401 20.97 -6.64 -16.58
N GLU A 402 22.31 -6.73 -16.61
CA GLU A 402 23.07 -7.94 -16.85
C GLU A 402 22.89 -8.94 -15.71
N GLU A 403 22.92 -8.47 -14.46
CA GLU A 403 22.65 -9.30 -13.28
C GLU A 403 21.24 -9.85 -13.30
N MET A 404 20.24 -9.03 -13.68
CA MET A 404 18.86 -9.49 -13.82
C MET A 404 18.71 -10.49 -14.96
N ALA A 405 19.32 -10.26 -16.12
CA ALA A 405 19.30 -11.20 -17.25
C ALA A 405 19.92 -12.54 -16.86
N LYS A 406 21.07 -12.53 -16.17
CA LYS A 406 21.72 -13.73 -15.64
C LYS A 406 20.82 -14.48 -14.66
N TYR A 407 20.14 -13.74 -13.75
CA TYR A 407 19.18 -14.35 -12.82
C TYR A 407 18.05 -15.07 -13.57
N TYR A 408 17.37 -14.39 -14.50
CA TYR A 408 16.24 -14.98 -15.25
C TYR A 408 16.65 -16.18 -16.10
N THR A 409 17.86 -16.16 -16.67
CA THR A 409 18.40 -17.29 -17.44
C THR A 409 18.62 -18.52 -16.54
N SER A 410 19.28 -18.31 -15.40
CA SER A 410 19.59 -19.39 -14.45
C SER A 410 18.34 -19.89 -13.68
N ARG A 411 17.30 -19.04 -13.54
CA ARG A 411 16.06 -19.36 -12.83
C ARG A 411 15.19 -20.40 -13.54
N LYS A 412 15.25 -20.46 -14.86
CA LYS A 412 14.43 -21.40 -15.68
C LYS A 412 14.61 -22.86 -15.27
N GLU A 413 15.72 -23.18 -14.63
CA GLU A 413 16.09 -24.54 -14.26
C GLU A 413 15.87 -24.86 -12.76
N LYS A 414 15.33 -23.89 -11.98
CA LYS A 414 15.18 -24.04 -10.52
C LYS A 414 13.79 -23.68 -10.04
N GLU A 415 13.23 -24.54 -9.19
CA GLU A 415 12.03 -24.26 -8.41
C GLU A 415 12.42 -23.77 -7.00
N PHE A 416 11.63 -22.86 -6.45
CA PHE A 416 11.81 -22.34 -5.09
C PHE A 416 10.51 -22.44 -4.32
N ASP A 417 10.58 -23.04 -3.15
CA ASP A 417 9.42 -23.25 -2.27
C ASP A 417 8.93 -21.97 -1.58
N SER A 418 9.71 -20.89 -1.62
CA SER A 418 9.39 -19.64 -0.94
C SER A 418 10.01 -18.40 -1.59
N THR A 419 9.40 -17.23 -1.32
CA THR A 419 9.95 -15.93 -1.72
C THR A 419 11.35 -15.68 -1.12
N THR A 420 11.59 -16.16 0.12
CA THR A 420 12.90 -16.07 0.79
C THR A 420 13.97 -16.87 0.05
N GLY A 421 13.64 -18.08 -0.41
CA GLY A 421 14.56 -18.91 -1.18
C GLY A 421 15.02 -18.24 -2.47
N TYR A 422 14.11 -17.59 -3.16
CA TYR A 422 14.42 -16.83 -4.36
C TYR A 422 15.35 -15.64 -4.11
N LEU A 423 15.11 -14.84 -3.05
CA LEU A 423 15.98 -13.72 -2.69
C LEU A 423 17.38 -14.18 -2.25
N LYS A 424 17.48 -15.29 -1.51
CA LYS A 424 18.76 -15.91 -1.14
C LYS A 424 19.55 -16.35 -2.35
N TYR A 425 18.90 -17.03 -3.29
CA TYR A 425 19.55 -17.44 -4.54
C TYR A 425 20.06 -16.24 -5.34
N MET A 426 19.25 -15.19 -5.45
CA MET A 426 19.65 -13.98 -6.13
C MET A 426 20.83 -13.28 -5.43
N SER A 427 20.82 -13.23 -4.10
CA SER A 427 21.93 -12.70 -3.30
C SER A 427 23.24 -13.46 -3.54
N GLN A 428 23.18 -14.78 -3.61
CA GLN A 428 24.33 -15.62 -3.94
C GLN A 428 24.85 -15.37 -5.35
N LEU A 429 23.94 -15.21 -6.33
CA LEU A 429 24.29 -15.02 -7.73
C LEU A 429 25.02 -13.70 -8.00
N ILE A 430 24.63 -12.64 -7.29
CA ILE A 430 25.19 -11.28 -7.45
C ILE A 430 26.24 -10.92 -6.40
N GLY A 431 26.48 -11.80 -5.42
CA GLY A 431 27.50 -11.61 -4.38
C GLY A 431 27.16 -10.54 -3.32
N ARG A 432 25.90 -10.11 -3.23
CA ARG A 432 25.42 -9.16 -2.21
C ARG A 432 23.97 -9.45 -1.81
N MET A 433 23.65 -9.13 -0.55
CA MET A 433 22.32 -9.42 0.00
C MET A 433 21.24 -8.59 -0.73
N ARG A 434 20.10 -9.23 -0.99
CA ARG A 434 18.88 -8.64 -1.52
C ARG A 434 17.79 -8.69 -0.46
N GLY A 435 16.89 -7.71 -0.48
CA GLY A 435 15.83 -7.58 0.52
C GLY A 435 16.24 -6.70 1.71
N ALA A 436 15.26 -6.36 2.52
CA ALA A 436 15.44 -5.51 3.70
C ALA A 436 14.40 -5.86 4.77
N THR A 437 14.52 -5.27 5.94
CA THR A 437 13.48 -5.26 6.99
C THR A 437 12.67 -3.98 6.88
N ARG A 438 11.34 -4.09 6.97
CA ARG A 438 10.41 -2.96 6.97
C ARG A 438 9.73 -2.84 8.32
N VAL A 439 9.77 -1.63 8.87
CA VAL A 439 9.05 -1.20 10.08
C VAL A 439 8.04 -0.14 9.68
N SER A 440 6.83 -0.19 10.20
CA SER A 440 5.81 0.81 9.92
C SER A 440 4.90 1.07 11.10
N PHE A 441 4.44 2.33 11.23
CA PHE A 441 3.69 2.86 12.35
C PHE A 441 2.26 3.17 11.98
N GLY A 442 1.36 3.04 12.97
CA GLY A 442 -0.05 3.36 12.80
C GLY A 442 -0.68 3.87 14.10
N ILE A 443 -2.01 3.98 14.08
CA ILE A 443 -2.80 4.61 15.15
C ILE A 443 -2.67 3.95 16.53
N ALA A 444 -2.35 2.67 16.59
CA ALA A 444 -2.16 1.97 17.86
C ALA A 444 -0.69 1.91 18.32
N THR A 445 0.26 2.44 17.54
CA THR A 445 1.67 2.48 17.92
C THR A 445 1.92 3.48 19.04
N THR A 446 2.70 3.09 20.04
CA THR A 446 3.08 3.92 21.19
C THR A 446 4.61 4.07 21.29
N SER A 447 5.05 4.97 22.15
CA SER A 447 6.47 5.12 22.50
C SER A 447 7.11 3.84 23.07
N LYS A 448 6.30 2.97 23.71
CA LYS A 448 6.77 1.68 24.24
C LYS A 448 7.13 0.71 23.12
N ASP A 449 6.39 0.72 22.01
CA ASP A 449 6.67 -0.16 20.87
C ASP A 449 8.02 0.22 20.23
N ILE A 450 8.31 1.52 20.09
CA ILE A 450 9.61 2.02 19.61
C ILE A 450 10.72 1.62 20.58
N ALA A 451 10.53 1.86 21.90
CA ALA A 451 11.53 1.53 22.90
C ALA A 451 11.86 0.02 22.87
N ARG A 452 10.85 -0.83 22.76
CA ARG A 452 11.05 -2.28 22.67
C ARG A 452 11.80 -2.69 21.41
N PHE A 453 11.50 -2.06 20.26
CA PHE A 453 12.26 -2.31 19.04
C PHE A 453 13.71 -1.83 19.15
N VAL A 454 13.97 -0.69 19.79
CA VAL A 454 15.33 -0.21 20.10
C VAL A 454 16.07 -1.20 20.99
N GLU A 455 15.42 -1.75 22.02
CA GLU A 455 15.99 -2.81 22.88
C GLU A 455 16.36 -4.05 22.08
N PHE A 456 15.46 -4.52 21.21
CA PHE A 456 15.71 -5.63 20.28
C PHE A 456 16.93 -5.38 19.39
N VAL A 457 17.03 -4.20 18.77
CA VAL A 457 18.19 -3.86 17.93
C VAL A 457 19.49 -3.76 18.73
N ASN A 458 19.44 -3.25 19.95
CA ASN A 458 20.62 -3.22 20.84
C ASN A 458 21.19 -4.61 21.17
N GLU A 459 20.38 -5.66 21.12
CA GLU A 459 20.86 -7.03 21.29
C GLU A 459 21.80 -7.50 20.16
N LEU A 460 21.81 -6.80 19.02
CA LEU A 460 22.69 -7.05 17.89
C LEU A 460 24.08 -6.43 18.09
N LYS A 461 24.26 -5.59 19.12
CA LYS A 461 25.51 -4.90 19.38
C LYS A 461 26.65 -5.89 19.52
N ASP A 462 27.73 -5.66 18.80
CA ASP A 462 28.98 -6.43 18.75
C ASP A 462 28.82 -7.91 18.35
N LYS A 463 27.64 -8.30 17.82
CA LYS A 463 27.43 -9.63 17.23
C LYS A 463 27.95 -9.69 15.80
N SER A 464 28.42 -10.86 15.38
CA SER A 464 28.78 -11.17 14.00
C SER A 464 27.72 -12.04 13.32
N THR A 465 27.78 -12.19 12.00
CA THR A 465 26.91 -13.09 11.25
C THR A 465 27.08 -14.58 11.62
N ALA A 466 28.15 -14.94 12.38
CA ALA A 466 28.33 -16.30 12.89
C ALA A 466 27.17 -16.77 13.79
N VAL A 467 26.39 -15.85 14.40
CA VAL A 467 25.21 -16.20 15.21
C VAL A 467 24.00 -16.61 14.37
N CYS A 468 24.07 -16.44 13.03
CA CYS A 468 22.99 -16.76 12.09
C CYS A 468 23.02 -18.22 11.58
N ASN A 469 24.07 -18.99 11.95
CA ASN A 469 24.26 -20.38 11.54
C ASN A 469 23.65 -21.39 12.52
#